data_be779215feaa6471eb7ee6e917732ebd
#
_entry.id   be779215feaa6471eb7ee6e917732ebd
#
_cell.length_a   1.000
_cell.length_b   1.000
_cell.length_c   1.000
_cell.angle_alpha   90.00
_cell.angle_beta   90.00
_cell.angle_gamma   90.00
#
_symmetry.space_group_name_H-M   'P 1'
#
loop_
_entity.id
_entity.type
_entity.pdbx_description
1 polymer ?
#
loop_
_entity_poly.entity_id
_entity_poly.type
_entity_poly.pdbx_seq_one_letter_code
_entity_poly.pdbx_strand_id
1 'polypeptide(L)'
;SLVGSEMCIRDSRYIIQAFTSVNGRIVGVVPSYFMFQIYAEMYGRNFVQVPYPDDLRMPVGKILKELTDETELLILLNPNNPMGNVYTEEEFREILKVCKEKEITILIDEAYHYFYPKTFLQYALEERRIFVTRTFSKLFSMAGCRLGYVVGHPDDIQYVQKFCTPHNTNAFAMKFAEEIITHPTVLSDLIQNFKEGRAYLVRELDAHHYLHQGEAGNFLFIQAKGNAEDIVKKMKKDYGILIKSYPAIGKLGTCLRVTIGEKKYMERFMNALLEIEQ
;
A
#
# COMPACT_ATOMS: atom_id res chain seq x y z
N SER A 1 15.70 13.91 5.61
CA SER A 1 15.19 14.98 4.74
C SER A 1 13.87 14.59 4.09
N LEU A 2 13.04 15.55 3.77
CA LEU A 2 11.69 15.36 3.22
C LEU A 2 11.57 16.06 1.88
N VAL A 3 10.99 15.39 0.89
CA VAL A 3 10.56 16.00 -0.37
C VAL A 3 9.06 15.78 -0.54
N GLY A 4 8.29 16.87 -0.70
CA GLY A 4 6.89 16.79 -1.09
C GLY A 4 6.76 16.62 -2.60
N SER A 5 5.89 15.73 -3.03
CA SER A 5 5.53 15.53 -4.42
C SER A 5 4.03 15.28 -4.61
N GLU A 6 3.54 15.37 -5.85
CA GLU A 6 2.11 15.22 -6.13
C GLU A 6 1.55 13.81 -5.87
N MET A 7 2.37 12.80 -5.60
CA MET A 7 1.94 11.43 -5.25
C MET A 7 3.09 10.55 -4.79
N CYS A 8 2.80 9.64 -3.84
CA CYS A 8 3.62 8.48 -3.51
C CYS A 8 4.09 7.68 -4.75
N ILE A 9 3.22 7.51 -5.76
CA ILE A 9 3.55 6.87 -7.04
C ILE A 9 4.60 7.64 -7.82
N ARG A 10 4.54 8.97 -7.84
CA ARG A 10 5.52 9.81 -8.53
C ARG A 10 6.87 9.79 -7.81
N ASP A 11 6.86 9.72 -6.49
CA ASP A 11 8.06 9.56 -5.67
C ASP A 11 8.76 8.24 -5.96
N SER A 12 8.00 7.13 -6.03
CA SER A 12 8.52 5.83 -6.42
C SER A 12 9.17 5.87 -7.82
N ARG A 13 8.56 6.60 -8.77
CA ARG A 13 9.12 6.80 -10.11
C ARG A 13 10.48 7.50 -10.06
N TYR A 14 10.62 8.55 -9.26
CA TYR A 14 11.89 9.28 -9.13
C TYR A 14 12.98 8.42 -8.49
N ILE A 15 12.63 7.60 -7.51
CA ILE A 15 13.56 6.67 -6.89
C ILE A 15 14.01 5.60 -7.91
N ILE A 16 13.08 5.03 -8.67
CA ILE A 16 13.40 4.09 -9.76
C ILE A 16 14.38 4.74 -10.76
N GLN A 17 14.11 5.98 -11.20
CA GLN A 17 14.99 6.67 -12.13
C GLN A 17 16.36 6.99 -11.55
N ALA A 18 16.42 7.37 -10.28
CA ALA A 18 17.64 7.83 -9.62
C ALA A 18 18.58 6.68 -9.24
N PHE A 19 18.02 5.53 -8.86
CA PHE A 19 18.77 4.43 -8.25
C PHE A 19 18.80 3.14 -9.08
N THR A 20 18.31 3.19 -10.33
CA THR A 20 18.41 2.05 -11.24
C THR A 20 18.89 2.46 -12.61
N SER A 21 19.70 1.62 -13.24
CA SER A 21 20.21 1.76 -14.60
C SER A 21 19.24 1.18 -15.64
N VAL A 22 19.43 1.49 -16.90
CA VAL A 22 18.73 0.78 -18.02
C VAL A 22 19.11 -0.70 -17.95
N ASN A 23 18.11 -1.58 -18.07
CA ASN A 23 18.19 -3.02 -17.79
C ASN A 23 18.52 -3.39 -16.34
N GLY A 24 18.59 -2.42 -15.41
CA GLY A 24 18.82 -2.66 -13.99
C GLY A 24 17.71 -3.54 -13.38
N ARG A 25 18.11 -4.37 -12.44
CA ARG A 25 17.25 -5.37 -11.80
C ARG A 25 16.51 -4.77 -10.60
N ILE A 26 15.19 -4.81 -10.65
CA ILE A 26 14.29 -4.39 -9.56
C ILE A 26 13.56 -5.62 -9.04
N VAL A 27 13.56 -5.85 -7.74
CA VAL A 27 12.83 -6.94 -7.10
C VAL A 27 11.58 -6.40 -6.39
N GLY A 28 10.44 -7.07 -6.57
CA GLY A 28 9.20 -6.69 -5.89
C GLY A 28 8.22 -7.84 -5.74
N VAL A 29 7.42 -7.81 -4.66
CA VAL A 29 6.42 -8.85 -4.38
C VAL A 29 5.19 -8.69 -5.27
N VAL A 30 4.60 -9.80 -5.72
CA VAL A 30 3.35 -9.83 -6.47
C VAL A 30 2.36 -10.85 -5.88
N PRO A 31 1.04 -10.52 -5.86
CA PRO A 31 0.45 -9.26 -6.28
C PRO A 31 0.82 -8.11 -5.35
N SER A 32 1.00 -6.93 -5.95
CA SER A 32 1.27 -5.68 -5.26
C SER A 32 0.68 -4.52 -6.06
N TYR A 33 1.13 -3.31 -5.79
CA TYR A 33 0.70 -2.15 -6.55
C TYR A 33 1.31 -2.18 -7.96
N PHE A 34 0.47 -2.38 -8.96
CA PHE A 34 0.88 -2.66 -10.35
C PHE A 34 1.73 -1.56 -11.02
N MET A 35 1.67 -0.31 -10.50
CA MET A 35 2.45 0.79 -11.08
C MET A 35 3.96 0.64 -10.89
N PHE A 36 4.44 -0.14 -9.92
CA PHE A 36 5.87 -0.41 -9.80
C PHE A 36 6.42 -1.13 -11.03
N GLN A 37 5.70 -2.16 -11.49
CA GLN A 37 6.04 -2.87 -12.71
C GLN A 37 5.93 -1.97 -13.93
N ILE A 38 4.84 -1.19 -14.06
CA ILE A 38 4.67 -0.26 -15.17
C ILE A 38 5.83 0.75 -15.24
N TYR A 39 6.25 1.32 -14.11
CA TYR A 39 7.40 2.25 -14.12
C TYR A 39 8.71 1.54 -14.46
N ALA A 40 8.93 0.33 -13.97
CA ALA A 40 10.09 -0.44 -14.37
C ALA A 40 10.12 -0.63 -15.90
N GLU A 41 9.02 -1.06 -16.49
CA GLU A 41 8.86 -1.24 -17.93
C GLU A 41 9.05 0.09 -18.71
N MET A 42 8.41 1.18 -18.27
CA MET A 42 8.53 2.50 -18.89
C MET A 42 9.97 3.01 -18.99
N TYR A 43 10.80 2.65 -18.01
CA TYR A 43 12.21 3.08 -17.97
C TYR A 43 13.18 2.00 -18.44
N GLY A 44 12.70 0.91 -19.01
CA GLY A 44 13.54 -0.19 -19.50
C GLY A 44 14.30 -0.89 -18.38
N ARG A 45 13.67 -1.14 -17.23
CA ARG A 45 14.21 -1.90 -16.10
C ARG A 45 13.64 -3.30 -16.09
N ASN A 46 14.38 -4.24 -15.53
CA ASN A 46 13.96 -5.63 -15.37
C ASN A 46 13.25 -5.80 -14.01
N PHE A 47 11.92 -5.94 -14.01
CA PHE A 47 11.15 -6.17 -12.80
C PHE A 47 11.01 -7.66 -12.51
N VAL A 48 11.67 -8.12 -11.44
CA VAL A 48 11.62 -9.50 -10.97
C VAL A 48 10.48 -9.65 -9.98
N GLN A 49 9.53 -10.47 -10.34
CA GLN A 49 8.32 -10.72 -9.56
C GLN A 49 8.56 -11.84 -8.53
N VAL A 50 8.36 -11.54 -7.26
CA VAL A 50 8.39 -12.51 -6.17
C VAL A 50 6.96 -12.88 -5.77
N PRO A 51 6.44 -14.06 -6.18
CA PRO A 51 5.06 -14.42 -5.89
C PRO A 51 4.87 -14.82 -4.42
N TYR A 52 3.70 -14.45 -3.86
CA TYR A 52 3.26 -14.95 -2.56
C TYR A 52 3.25 -16.48 -2.56
N PRO A 53 3.53 -17.12 -1.41
CA PRO A 53 3.25 -18.53 -1.20
C PRO A 53 1.74 -18.76 -1.03
N ASP A 54 1.31 -20.04 -1.11
CA ASP A 54 -0.10 -20.42 -1.00
C ASP A 54 -0.73 -20.07 0.36
N ASP A 55 0.08 -20.02 1.40
CA ASP A 55 -0.34 -19.60 2.75
C ASP A 55 -0.46 -18.08 2.93
N LEU A 56 -0.19 -17.32 1.89
CA LEU A 56 -0.27 -15.87 1.79
C LEU A 56 0.59 -15.09 2.81
N ARG A 57 1.61 -15.71 3.42
CA ARG A 57 2.58 -15.01 4.26
C ARG A 57 3.50 -14.14 3.40
N MET A 58 4.18 -13.19 4.04
CA MET A 58 5.21 -12.41 3.36
C MET A 58 6.32 -13.33 2.85
N PRO A 59 6.68 -13.25 1.55
CA PRO A 59 7.60 -14.20 0.92
C PRO A 59 9.08 -13.88 1.19
N VAL A 60 9.46 -13.62 2.44
CA VAL A 60 10.81 -13.14 2.82
C VAL A 60 11.91 -14.06 2.28
N GLY A 61 11.81 -15.37 2.48
CA GLY A 61 12.80 -16.32 1.98
C GLY A 61 12.92 -16.34 0.44
N LYS A 62 11.83 -16.03 -0.29
CA LYS A 62 11.89 -15.89 -1.75
C LYS A 62 12.52 -14.55 -2.13
N ILE A 63 12.18 -13.46 -1.42
CA ILE A 63 12.82 -12.15 -1.63
C ILE A 63 14.33 -12.29 -1.49
N LEU A 64 14.81 -12.85 -0.38
CA LEU A 64 16.24 -13.01 -0.11
C LEU A 64 16.98 -13.78 -1.20
N LYS A 65 16.35 -14.81 -1.80
CA LYS A 65 16.93 -15.56 -2.92
C LYS A 65 17.06 -14.71 -4.20
N GLU A 66 16.17 -13.76 -4.40
CA GLU A 66 16.19 -12.87 -5.58
C GLU A 66 17.10 -11.66 -5.40
N LEU A 67 17.61 -11.37 -4.19
CA LEU A 67 18.56 -10.30 -3.94
C LEU A 67 19.97 -10.76 -4.33
N THR A 68 20.31 -10.55 -5.60
CA THR A 68 21.65 -10.84 -6.16
C THR A 68 22.51 -9.57 -6.22
N ASP A 69 23.79 -9.70 -6.59
CA ASP A 69 24.68 -8.54 -6.77
C ASP A 69 24.29 -7.66 -7.96
N GLU A 70 23.42 -8.16 -8.86
CA GLU A 70 22.84 -7.40 -9.96
C GLU A 70 21.58 -6.60 -9.55
N THR A 71 21.06 -6.84 -8.33
CA THR A 71 19.85 -6.15 -7.86
C THR A 71 20.19 -4.72 -7.45
N GLU A 72 19.53 -3.75 -8.07
CA GLU A 72 19.75 -2.32 -7.77
C GLU A 72 18.71 -1.75 -6.81
N LEU A 73 17.46 -2.28 -6.88
CA LEU A 73 16.34 -1.78 -6.09
C LEU A 73 15.44 -2.92 -5.61
N LEU A 74 15.09 -2.90 -4.34
CA LEU A 74 14.02 -3.70 -3.75
C LEU A 74 12.83 -2.78 -3.42
N ILE A 75 11.63 -3.16 -3.85
CA ILE A 75 10.38 -2.44 -3.56
C ILE A 75 9.53 -3.26 -2.61
N LEU A 76 9.25 -2.71 -1.44
CA LEU A 76 8.38 -3.27 -0.40
C LEU A 76 7.16 -2.38 -0.21
N LEU A 77 5.96 -2.92 -0.34
CA LEU A 77 4.71 -2.22 0.00
C LEU A 77 4.26 -2.70 1.39
N ASN A 78 4.24 -1.82 2.38
CA ASN A 78 3.96 -2.15 3.78
C ASN A 78 3.03 -1.14 4.46
N PRO A 79 1.77 -1.49 4.75
CA PRO A 79 1.06 -2.75 4.40
C PRO A 79 0.92 -3.00 2.90
N ASN A 80 0.99 -4.28 2.49
CA ASN A 80 0.84 -4.66 1.10
C ASN A 80 -0.60 -4.45 0.59
N ASN A 81 -0.72 -4.07 -0.64
CA ASN A 81 -1.98 -4.00 -1.38
C ASN A 81 -1.84 -4.89 -2.64
N PRO A 82 -2.68 -5.94 -2.82
CA PRO A 82 -4.00 -6.06 -2.23
C PRO A 82 -4.08 -6.93 -0.97
N MET A 83 -3.02 -7.59 -0.52
CA MET A 83 -3.09 -8.66 0.48
C MET A 83 -3.31 -8.18 1.92
N GLY A 84 -2.91 -6.94 2.26
CA GLY A 84 -3.01 -6.40 3.62
C GLY A 84 -2.00 -6.97 4.62
N ASN A 85 -1.00 -7.70 4.13
CA ASN A 85 0.08 -8.25 4.96
C ASN A 85 1.13 -7.17 5.26
N VAL A 86 1.91 -7.43 6.30
CA VAL A 86 2.99 -6.55 6.75
C VAL A 86 4.25 -7.35 7.01
N TYR A 87 5.39 -6.69 6.87
CA TYR A 87 6.67 -7.25 7.34
C TYR A 87 6.80 -7.04 8.85
N THR A 88 7.29 -8.06 9.55
CA THR A 88 7.74 -7.89 10.94
C THR A 88 9.06 -7.15 10.98
N GLU A 89 9.43 -6.66 12.16
CA GLU A 89 10.71 -6.00 12.37
C GLU A 89 11.90 -6.94 12.10
N GLU A 90 11.76 -8.19 12.51
CA GLU A 90 12.77 -9.23 12.31
C GLU A 90 12.96 -9.55 10.82
N GLU A 91 11.86 -9.75 10.10
CA GLU A 91 11.84 -9.98 8.65
C GLU A 91 12.48 -8.82 7.89
N PHE A 92 12.16 -7.59 8.28
CA PHE A 92 12.74 -6.42 7.64
C PHE A 92 14.24 -6.31 7.92
N ARG A 93 14.71 -6.58 9.14
CA ARG A 93 16.14 -6.58 9.49
C ARG A 93 16.92 -7.63 8.72
N GLU A 94 16.35 -8.81 8.48
CA GLU A 94 16.97 -9.85 7.66
C GLU A 94 17.16 -9.38 6.22
N ILE A 95 16.13 -8.77 5.62
CA ILE A 95 16.18 -8.17 4.28
C ILE A 95 17.22 -7.04 4.25
N LEU A 96 17.19 -6.12 5.22
CA LEU A 96 18.08 -4.98 5.32
C LEU A 96 19.55 -5.39 5.36
N LYS A 97 19.88 -6.46 6.10
CA LYS A 97 21.23 -6.98 6.18
C LYS A 97 21.77 -7.34 4.80
N VAL A 98 21.01 -8.12 4.02
CA VAL A 98 21.41 -8.52 2.66
C VAL A 98 21.51 -7.32 1.73
N CYS A 99 20.54 -6.38 1.82
CA CYS A 99 20.57 -5.18 1.00
C CYS A 99 21.79 -4.30 1.29
N LYS A 100 22.21 -4.17 2.56
CA LYS A 100 23.43 -3.45 2.93
C LYS A 100 24.69 -4.11 2.40
N GLU A 101 24.79 -5.44 2.52
CA GLU A 101 25.94 -6.21 2.05
C GLU A 101 26.13 -6.09 0.52
N LYS A 102 25.03 -5.93 -0.23
CA LYS A 102 25.02 -5.85 -1.69
C LYS A 102 24.76 -4.44 -2.24
N GLU A 103 24.75 -3.42 -1.40
CA GLU A 103 24.45 -2.03 -1.75
C GLU A 103 23.11 -1.80 -2.48
N ILE A 104 22.12 -2.66 -2.23
CA ILE A 104 20.79 -2.58 -2.84
C ILE A 104 19.99 -1.45 -2.20
N THR A 105 19.37 -0.60 -3.02
CA THR A 105 18.45 0.45 -2.56
C THR A 105 17.11 -0.17 -2.13
N ILE A 106 16.50 0.33 -1.06
CA ILE A 106 15.19 -0.13 -0.58
C ILE A 106 14.19 1.01 -0.68
N LEU A 107 13.10 0.77 -1.40
CA LEU A 107 11.91 1.62 -1.41
C LEU A 107 10.81 0.95 -0.62
N ILE A 108 10.37 1.58 0.47
CA ILE A 108 9.26 1.12 1.30
C ILE A 108 8.06 2.03 1.05
N ASP A 109 7.04 1.50 0.42
CA ASP A 109 5.80 2.24 0.21
C ASP A 109 4.86 2.02 1.41
N GLU A 110 4.71 3.06 2.22
CA GLU A 110 3.82 3.11 3.39
C GLU A 110 2.51 3.87 3.10
N ALA A 111 1.95 3.71 1.90
CA ALA A 111 0.67 4.36 1.54
C ALA A 111 -0.48 4.05 2.50
N TYR A 112 -0.39 2.94 3.23
CA TYR A 112 -1.39 2.49 4.21
C TYR A 112 -0.94 2.64 5.66
N HIS A 113 0.14 3.38 5.94
CA HIS A 113 0.76 3.55 7.25
C HIS A 113 -0.23 3.89 8.37
N TYR A 114 -1.18 4.80 8.13
CA TYR A 114 -2.12 5.24 9.17
C TYR A 114 -3.14 4.18 9.60
N PHE A 115 -3.24 3.08 8.87
CA PHE A 115 -4.10 1.93 9.18
C PHE A 115 -3.37 0.82 9.94
N TYR A 116 -2.04 0.99 10.11
CA TYR A 116 -1.15 0.05 10.79
C TYR A 116 -0.11 0.83 11.62
N PRO A 117 0.06 0.50 12.92
CA PRO A 117 0.79 1.37 13.84
C PRO A 117 2.32 1.35 13.68
N LYS A 118 2.88 0.33 13.00
CA LYS A 118 4.33 0.20 12.83
C LYS A 118 4.80 0.86 11.54
N THR A 119 6.05 1.32 11.54
CA THR A 119 6.69 2.00 10.41
C THR A 119 8.17 1.69 10.37
N PHE A 120 8.74 1.70 9.17
CA PHE A 120 10.19 1.61 8.96
C PHE A 120 10.83 2.99 8.72
N LEU A 121 10.13 4.07 9.05
CA LEU A 121 10.59 5.44 8.85
C LEU A 121 11.96 5.72 9.50
N GLN A 122 12.21 5.16 10.66
CA GLN A 122 13.49 5.34 11.37
C GLN A 122 14.68 4.89 10.52
N TYR A 123 14.57 3.75 9.84
CA TYR A 123 15.63 3.27 8.95
C TYR A 123 15.91 4.23 7.79
N ALA A 124 14.87 4.83 7.21
CA ALA A 124 15.04 5.82 6.14
C ALA A 124 15.70 7.13 6.62
N LEU A 125 15.56 7.46 7.90
CA LEU A 125 16.20 8.65 8.48
C LEU A 125 17.68 8.43 8.83
N GLU A 126 18.02 7.23 9.25
CA GLU A 126 19.35 6.88 9.78
C GLU A 126 20.27 6.25 8.73
N GLU A 127 19.72 5.57 7.75
CA GLU A 127 20.47 4.73 6.82
C GLU A 127 20.42 5.29 5.39
N ARG A 128 21.52 5.07 4.67
CA ARG A 128 21.63 5.42 3.24
C ARG A 128 20.86 4.44 2.37
N ARG A 129 20.36 4.92 1.24
CA ARG A 129 19.65 4.14 0.22
C ARG A 129 18.36 3.46 0.71
N ILE A 130 17.76 4.00 1.77
CA ILE A 130 16.42 3.57 2.22
C ILE A 130 15.47 4.74 2.11
N PHE A 131 14.34 4.49 1.45
CA PHE A 131 13.29 5.48 1.22
C PHE A 131 11.96 4.97 1.75
N VAL A 132 11.22 5.84 2.42
CA VAL A 132 9.82 5.60 2.79
C VAL A 132 8.95 6.60 2.07
N THR A 133 7.93 6.11 1.34
CA THR A 133 6.93 6.96 0.70
C THR A 133 5.60 6.88 1.42
N ARG A 134 4.89 8.02 1.52
CA ARG A 134 3.55 8.13 2.10
C ARG A 134 2.65 9.02 1.27
N THR A 135 1.34 8.88 1.42
CA THR A 135 0.34 9.58 0.61
C THR A 135 -0.80 10.16 1.44
N PHE A 136 -1.32 11.30 1.00
CA PHE A 136 -2.58 11.86 1.49
C PHE A 136 -3.82 11.27 0.81
N SER A 137 -3.63 10.38 -0.16
CA SER A 137 -4.72 9.81 -0.96
C SER A 137 -5.61 8.81 -0.23
N LYS A 138 -5.17 8.27 0.92
CA LYS A 138 -5.87 7.18 1.63
C LYS A 138 -6.64 7.70 2.84
N LEU A 139 -6.04 7.76 4.02
CA LEU A 139 -6.72 8.19 5.25
C LEU A 139 -7.35 9.59 5.10
N PHE A 140 -6.62 10.52 4.52
CA PHE A 140 -7.07 11.92 4.39
C PHE A 140 -8.05 12.16 3.23
N SER A 141 -8.40 11.13 2.45
CA SER A 141 -9.33 11.21 1.32
C SER A 141 -8.95 12.25 0.24
N MET A 142 -7.67 12.64 0.18
CA MET A 142 -7.14 13.65 -0.74
C MET A 142 -6.61 13.04 -2.05
N ALA A 143 -7.19 11.94 -2.52
CA ALA A 143 -6.72 11.26 -3.73
C ALA A 143 -6.72 12.16 -4.98
N GLY A 144 -7.69 13.07 -5.11
CA GLY A 144 -7.77 14.07 -6.18
C GLY A 144 -6.71 15.17 -6.10
N CYS A 145 -6.16 15.44 -4.92
CA CYS A 145 -5.13 16.45 -4.69
C CYS A 145 -3.73 16.01 -5.15
N ARG A 146 -3.52 14.72 -5.42
CA ARG A 146 -2.27 14.15 -5.91
C ARG A 146 -1.06 14.47 -5.03
N LEU A 147 -1.22 14.44 -3.71
CA LEU A 147 -0.20 14.79 -2.73
C LEU A 147 0.35 13.57 -2.00
N GLY A 148 1.68 13.50 -1.88
CA GLY A 148 2.43 12.52 -1.12
C GLY A 148 3.82 13.07 -0.77
N TYR A 149 4.63 12.26 -0.13
CA TYR A 149 6.00 12.62 0.23
C TYR A 149 6.90 11.40 0.34
N VAL A 150 8.19 11.63 0.16
CA VAL A 150 9.25 10.66 0.40
C VAL A 150 10.17 11.16 1.51
N VAL A 151 10.58 10.23 2.36
CA VAL A 151 11.57 10.44 3.42
C VAL A 151 12.76 9.54 3.16
N GLY A 152 13.96 10.06 3.37
CA GLY A 152 15.22 9.35 3.23
C GLY A 152 16.38 10.14 3.83
N HIS A 153 17.58 9.55 3.81
CA HIS A 153 18.78 10.26 4.21
C HIS A 153 18.97 11.56 3.40
N PRO A 154 19.43 12.67 4.00
CA PRO A 154 19.54 13.97 3.33
C PRO A 154 20.26 13.94 1.97
N ASP A 155 21.41 13.26 1.89
CA ASP A 155 22.18 13.19 0.63
C ASP A 155 21.44 12.43 -0.47
N ASP A 156 20.73 11.36 -0.11
CA ASP A 156 19.99 10.56 -1.06
C ASP A 156 18.75 11.32 -1.57
N ILE A 157 18.08 12.05 -0.68
CA ILE A 157 16.99 12.94 -1.05
C ILE A 157 17.47 14.06 -1.98
N GLN A 158 18.63 14.66 -1.69
CA GLN A 158 19.24 15.66 -2.59
C GLN A 158 19.54 15.07 -3.97
N TYR A 159 19.93 13.81 -4.04
CA TYR A 159 20.13 13.12 -5.32
C TYR A 159 18.81 12.89 -6.05
N VAL A 160 17.77 12.39 -5.38
CA VAL A 160 16.41 12.20 -5.96
C VAL A 160 15.83 13.51 -6.50
N GLN A 161 16.08 14.64 -5.81
CA GLN A 161 15.58 15.95 -6.23
C GLN A 161 16.04 16.36 -7.64
N LYS A 162 17.19 15.88 -8.11
CA LYS A 162 17.68 16.13 -9.48
C LYS A 162 16.78 15.53 -10.57
N PHE A 163 15.96 14.56 -10.23
CA PHE A 163 14.99 13.91 -11.12
C PHE A 163 13.59 14.52 -11.02
N CYS A 164 13.36 15.39 -10.04
CA CYS A 164 12.07 16.04 -9.85
C CYS A 164 11.87 17.19 -10.83
N THR A 165 10.69 17.28 -11.44
CA THR A 165 10.32 18.44 -12.24
C THR A 165 10.06 19.66 -11.33
N PRO A 166 10.47 20.88 -11.74
CA PRO A 166 10.12 22.08 -11.01
C PRO A 166 8.60 22.24 -10.88
N HIS A 167 8.16 22.81 -9.75
CA HIS A 167 6.74 23.14 -9.49
C HIS A 167 5.77 21.96 -9.64
N ASN A 168 6.20 20.78 -9.23
CA ASN A 168 5.45 19.53 -9.36
C ASN A 168 4.37 19.34 -8.29
N THR A 169 4.14 20.31 -7.41
CA THR A 169 3.18 20.23 -6.30
C THR A 169 2.15 21.33 -6.37
N ASN A 170 0.89 20.98 -6.18
CA ASN A 170 -0.21 21.93 -6.16
C ASN A 170 -0.22 22.71 -4.82
N ALA A 171 -0.11 24.05 -4.87
CA ALA A 171 -0.06 24.89 -3.69
C ALA A 171 -1.32 24.82 -2.81
N PHE A 172 -2.52 24.68 -3.41
CA PHE A 172 -3.76 24.51 -2.66
C PHE A 172 -3.78 23.17 -1.92
N ALA A 173 -3.32 22.10 -2.59
CA ALA A 173 -3.21 20.78 -1.96
C ALA A 173 -2.24 20.79 -0.77
N MET A 174 -1.10 21.49 -0.91
CA MET A 174 -0.12 21.65 0.19
C MET A 174 -0.72 22.40 1.37
N LYS A 175 -1.37 23.53 1.12
CA LYS A 175 -1.98 24.33 2.20
C LYS A 175 -3.09 23.56 2.89
N PHE A 176 -3.91 22.83 2.13
CA PHE A 176 -4.96 22.00 2.70
C PHE A 176 -4.41 20.84 3.54
N ALA A 177 -3.33 20.21 3.09
CA ALA A 177 -2.66 19.15 3.87
C ALA A 177 -2.04 19.70 5.15
N GLU A 178 -1.40 20.89 5.09
CA GLU A 178 -0.86 21.58 6.27
C GLU A 178 -1.94 21.80 7.33
N GLU A 179 -3.08 22.35 6.93
CA GLU A 179 -4.22 22.57 7.84
C GLU A 179 -4.73 21.26 8.47
N ILE A 180 -4.82 20.18 7.67
CA ILE A 180 -5.25 18.87 8.17
C ILE A 180 -4.26 18.32 9.20
N ILE A 181 -2.95 18.35 8.92
CA ILE A 181 -1.95 17.74 9.82
C ILE A 181 -1.72 18.56 11.08
N THR A 182 -1.87 19.89 10.98
CA THR A 182 -1.70 20.79 12.13
C THR A 182 -2.94 20.88 13.01
N HIS A 183 -4.11 20.46 12.50
CA HIS A 183 -5.33 20.48 13.29
C HIS A 183 -5.29 19.37 14.38
N PRO A 184 -5.52 19.72 15.66
CA PRO A 184 -5.19 18.82 16.78
C PRO A 184 -5.97 17.51 16.81
N THR A 185 -7.16 17.45 16.21
CA THR A 185 -8.05 16.27 16.32
C THR A 185 -8.28 15.54 15.00
N VAL A 186 -8.08 16.17 13.83
CA VAL A 186 -8.46 15.59 12.54
C VAL A 186 -7.85 14.21 12.32
N LEU A 187 -6.55 14.07 12.55
CA LEU A 187 -5.86 12.79 12.35
C LEU A 187 -6.39 11.71 13.30
N SER A 188 -6.55 12.02 14.58
CA SER A 188 -7.07 11.09 15.57
C SER A 188 -8.51 10.67 15.28
N ASP A 189 -9.35 11.61 14.86
CA ASP A 189 -10.76 11.36 14.53
C ASP A 189 -10.88 10.46 13.29
N LEU A 190 -10.07 10.71 12.25
CA LEU A 190 -10.04 9.86 11.06
C LEU A 190 -9.59 8.43 11.38
N ILE A 191 -8.55 8.27 12.22
CA ILE A 191 -8.07 6.95 12.66
C ILE A 191 -9.14 6.25 13.51
N GLN A 192 -9.81 6.97 14.40
CA GLN A 192 -10.84 6.41 15.27
C GLN A 192 -12.06 5.95 14.46
N ASN A 193 -12.56 6.78 13.54
CA ASN A 193 -13.66 6.44 12.64
C ASN A 193 -13.35 5.17 11.81
N PHE A 194 -12.11 5.06 11.31
CA PHE A 194 -11.66 3.85 10.62
C PHE A 194 -11.68 2.62 11.54
N LYS A 195 -11.12 2.74 12.76
CA LYS A 195 -11.07 1.63 13.72
C LYS A 195 -12.47 1.13 14.08
N GLU A 196 -13.41 2.03 14.31
CA GLU A 196 -14.81 1.69 14.63
C GLU A 196 -15.49 0.99 13.45
N GLY A 197 -15.31 1.50 12.23
CA GLY A 197 -15.84 0.87 11.03
C GLY A 197 -15.26 -0.52 10.80
N ARG A 198 -13.95 -0.68 10.99
CA ARG A 198 -13.27 -1.99 10.88
C ARG A 198 -13.78 -2.97 11.94
N ALA A 199 -13.83 -2.56 13.20
CA ALA A 199 -14.29 -3.41 14.29
C ALA A 199 -15.74 -3.87 14.09
N TYR A 200 -16.60 -2.97 13.63
CA TYR A 200 -17.96 -3.33 13.25
C TYR A 200 -17.99 -4.37 12.13
N LEU A 201 -17.30 -4.08 11.02
CA LEU A 201 -17.32 -4.96 9.84
C LEU A 201 -16.80 -6.37 10.16
N VAL A 202 -15.66 -6.48 10.87
CA VAL A 202 -15.08 -7.77 11.25
C VAL A 202 -16.04 -8.55 12.14
N ARG A 203 -16.62 -7.91 13.18
CA ARG A 203 -17.58 -8.56 14.07
C ARG A 203 -18.80 -9.12 13.31
N GLU A 204 -19.37 -8.34 12.39
CA GLU A 204 -20.53 -8.80 11.59
C GLU A 204 -20.15 -9.93 10.64
N LEU A 205 -18.98 -9.85 10.00
CA LEU A 205 -18.49 -10.94 9.14
C LEU A 205 -18.33 -12.25 9.92
N ASP A 206 -17.74 -12.19 11.12
CA ASP A 206 -17.58 -13.35 12.01
C ASP A 206 -18.94 -13.91 12.45
N ALA A 207 -19.88 -13.04 12.85
CA ALA A 207 -21.21 -13.41 13.29
C ALA A 207 -22.03 -14.11 12.19
N HIS A 208 -21.79 -13.75 10.94
CA HIS A 208 -22.42 -14.36 9.77
C HIS A 208 -21.57 -15.40 9.06
N HIS A 209 -20.47 -15.86 9.69
CA HIS A 209 -19.58 -16.91 9.19
C HIS A 209 -18.98 -16.65 7.81
N TYR A 210 -18.59 -15.40 7.54
CA TYR A 210 -17.79 -15.04 6.37
C TYR A 210 -16.31 -15.25 6.66
N LEU A 211 -15.61 -15.97 5.79
CA LEU A 211 -14.16 -15.95 5.81
C LEU A 211 -13.68 -14.61 5.27
N HIS A 212 -12.75 -14.00 5.96
CA HIS A 212 -12.17 -12.71 5.53
C HIS A 212 -10.68 -12.64 5.84
N GLN A 213 -9.97 -11.77 5.12
CA GLN A 213 -8.53 -11.53 5.26
C GLN A 213 -8.20 -10.06 5.00
N GLY A 214 -7.12 -9.59 5.59
CA GLY A 214 -6.60 -8.23 5.47
C GLY A 214 -6.38 -7.64 6.85
N GLU A 215 -5.24 -7.93 7.48
CA GLU A 215 -4.93 -7.48 8.85
C GLU A 215 -4.62 -5.99 8.90
N ALA A 216 -3.96 -5.47 7.86
CA ALA A 216 -3.55 -4.07 7.75
C ALA A 216 -4.03 -3.46 6.43
N GLY A 217 -4.05 -2.13 6.37
CA GLY A 217 -4.63 -1.39 5.27
C GLY A 217 -6.11 -1.04 5.51
N ASN A 218 -6.69 -0.26 4.59
CA ASN A 218 -8.08 0.18 4.68
C ASN A 218 -9.04 -0.67 3.84
N PHE A 219 -8.78 -1.97 3.74
CA PHE A 219 -9.61 -2.90 2.97
C PHE A 219 -9.61 -4.30 3.59
N LEU A 220 -10.63 -5.06 3.25
CA LEU A 220 -10.72 -6.49 3.53
C LEU A 220 -11.05 -7.25 2.25
N PHE A 221 -10.54 -8.48 2.17
CA PHE A 221 -11.07 -9.51 1.30
C PHE A 221 -12.08 -10.33 2.07
N ILE A 222 -13.24 -10.53 1.48
CA ILE A 222 -14.35 -11.26 2.05
C ILE A 222 -14.72 -12.37 1.07
N GLN A 223 -14.81 -13.61 1.53
CA GLN A 223 -15.28 -14.73 0.71
C GLN A 223 -16.69 -14.43 0.20
N ALA A 224 -16.91 -14.54 -1.10
CA ALA A 224 -18.24 -14.52 -1.67
C ALA A 224 -18.92 -15.87 -1.46
N LYS A 225 -20.13 -15.89 -0.89
CA LYS A 225 -20.95 -17.13 -0.78
C LYS A 225 -21.68 -17.46 -2.08
N GLY A 226 -21.82 -16.49 -2.97
CA GLY A 226 -22.38 -16.62 -4.30
C GLY A 226 -21.37 -16.24 -5.39
N ASN A 227 -21.89 -15.93 -6.59
CA ASN A 227 -21.07 -15.42 -7.68
C ASN A 227 -20.64 -13.98 -7.37
N ALA A 228 -19.33 -13.77 -7.16
CA ALA A 228 -18.78 -12.47 -6.76
C ALA A 228 -19.07 -11.34 -7.77
N GLU A 229 -19.07 -11.63 -9.08
CA GLU A 229 -19.38 -10.63 -10.10
C GLU A 229 -20.85 -10.18 -10.06
N ASP A 230 -21.77 -11.12 -9.80
CA ASP A 230 -23.18 -10.82 -9.70
C ASP A 230 -23.49 -10.03 -8.41
N ILE A 231 -22.81 -10.36 -7.30
CA ILE A 231 -22.86 -9.57 -6.06
C ILE A 231 -22.39 -8.14 -6.32
N VAL A 232 -21.25 -7.94 -7.00
CA VAL A 232 -20.73 -6.61 -7.35
C VAL A 232 -21.71 -5.83 -8.23
N LYS A 233 -22.35 -6.49 -9.23
CA LYS A 233 -23.35 -5.87 -10.09
C LYS A 233 -24.58 -5.42 -9.29
N LYS A 234 -25.13 -6.29 -8.43
CA LYS A 234 -26.29 -5.97 -7.57
C LYS A 234 -25.95 -4.86 -6.57
N MET A 235 -24.80 -4.93 -5.88
CA MET A 235 -24.32 -3.89 -4.97
C MET A 235 -24.30 -2.52 -5.65
N LYS A 236 -23.80 -2.44 -6.87
CA LYS A 236 -23.75 -1.19 -7.63
C LYS A 236 -25.14 -0.73 -8.04
N LYS A 237 -25.95 -1.62 -8.62
CA LYS A 237 -27.24 -1.29 -9.23
C LYS A 237 -28.30 -0.93 -8.20
N ASP A 238 -28.44 -1.78 -7.17
CA ASP A 238 -29.59 -1.74 -6.27
C ASP A 238 -29.28 -0.93 -5.00
N TYR A 239 -28.00 -0.87 -4.57
CA TYR A 239 -27.58 -0.20 -3.33
C TYR A 239 -26.64 1.00 -3.56
N GLY A 240 -26.15 1.22 -4.80
CA GLY A 240 -25.19 2.29 -5.10
C GLY A 240 -23.83 2.12 -4.40
N ILE A 241 -23.44 0.87 -4.06
CA ILE A 241 -22.20 0.54 -3.39
C ILE A 241 -21.20 -0.03 -4.40
N LEU A 242 -20.01 0.57 -4.47
CA LEU A 242 -18.95 0.14 -5.39
C LEU A 242 -17.92 -0.72 -4.63
N ILE A 243 -17.85 -1.99 -4.98
CA ILE A 243 -16.84 -2.95 -4.52
C ILE A 243 -16.19 -3.63 -5.72
N LYS A 244 -15.16 -4.45 -5.49
CA LYS A 244 -14.51 -5.23 -6.55
C LYS A 244 -14.58 -6.72 -6.25
N SER A 245 -14.80 -7.52 -7.29
CA SER A 245 -14.55 -8.96 -7.28
C SER A 245 -13.08 -9.24 -7.56
N TYR A 246 -12.56 -10.29 -6.96
CA TYR A 246 -11.24 -10.82 -7.21
C TYR A 246 -11.32 -12.33 -7.49
N PRO A 247 -10.44 -12.88 -8.34
CA PRO A 247 -10.31 -14.31 -8.50
C PRO A 247 -9.92 -14.96 -7.18
N ALA A 248 -9.88 -16.29 -7.14
CA ALA A 248 -9.56 -17.02 -5.93
C ALA A 248 -8.25 -16.55 -5.27
N ILE A 249 -8.34 -16.21 -3.99
CA ILE A 249 -7.21 -15.80 -3.16
C ILE A 249 -7.01 -16.84 -2.05
N GLY A 250 -6.01 -17.70 -2.21
CA GLY A 250 -5.69 -18.73 -1.22
C GLY A 250 -6.94 -19.52 -0.79
N LYS A 251 -7.15 -19.66 0.51
CA LYS A 251 -8.28 -20.40 1.10
C LYS A 251 -9.62 -19.66 1.03
N LEU A 252 -9.61 -18.35 0.70
CA LEU A 252 -10.86 -17.59 0.61
C LEU A 252 -11.68 -17.93 -0.65
N GLY A 253 -11.07 -18.53 -1.65
CA GLY A 253 -11.75 -18.70 -2.93
C GLY A 253 -12.03 -17.34 -3.60
N THR A 254 -13.11 -17.24 -4.38
CA THR A 254 -13.53 -15.99 -5.02
C THR A 254 -13.95 -14.98 -3.97
N CYS A 255 -13.43 -13.76 -4.07
CA CYS A 255 -13.53 -12.75 -3.03
C CYS A 255 -14.13 -11.44 -3.51
N LEU A 256 -14.72 -10.72 -2.56
CA LEU A 256 -15.05 -9.31 -2.65
C LEU A 256 -13.96 -8.51 -1.94
N ARG A 257 -13.44 -7.46 -2.57
CA ARG A 257 -12.56 -6.49 -1.90
C ARG A 257 -13.36 -5.26 -1.53
N VAL A 258 -13.42 -4.99 -0.24
CA VAL A 258 -14.20 -3.90 0.34
C VAL A 258 -13.27 -2.91 1.00
N THR A 259 -13.44 -1.62 0.69
CA THR A 259 -12.72 -0.55 1.39
C THR A 259 -13.46 -0.25 2.69
N ILE A 260 -12.71 -0.21 3.78
CA ILE A 260 -13.24 0.10 5.10
C ILE A 260 -13.43 1.61 5.22
N GLY A 261 -14.61 2.02 5.62
CA GLY A 261 -14.98 3.40 5.94
C GLY A 261 -15.51 3.52 7.36
N GLU A 262 -16.20 4.63 7.66
CA GLU A 262 -16.90 4.83 8.91
C GLU A 262 -17.96 3.73 9.15
N LYS A 263 -18.28 3.49 10.41
CA LYS A 263 -19.23 2.45 10.84
C LYS A 263 -20.56 2.49 10.06
N LYS A 264 -21.14 3.67 9.85
CA LYS A 264 -22.42 3.82 9.11
C LYS A 264 -22.37 3.28 7.68
N TYR A 265 -21.21 3.38 7.00
CA TYR A 265 -21.05 2.84 5.65
C TYR A 265 -20.84 1.32 5.68
N MET A 266 -20.18 0.81 6.72
CA MET A 266 -20.01 -0.64 6.90
C MET A 266 -21.32 -1.32 7.29
N GLU A 267 -22.18 -0.66 8.08
CA GLU A 267 -23.55 -1.10 8.35
C GLU A 267 -24.37 -1.24 7.05
N ARG A 268 -24.33 -0.18 6.23
CA ARG A 268 -25.02 -0.20 4.94
C ARG A 268 -24.51 -1.30 4.02
N PHE A 269 -23.19 -1.51 3.98
CA PHE A 269 -22.59 -2.58 3.19
C PHE A 269 -23.01 -3.97 3.67
N MET A 270 -22.95 -4.24 4.98
CA MET A 270 -23.33 -5.54 5.54
C MET A 270 -24.80 -5.87 5.31
N ASN A 271 -25.70 -4.91 5.52
CA ASN A 271 -27.12 -5.10 5.27
C ASN A 271 -27.36 -5.48 3.80
N ALA A 272 -26.74 -4.76 2.85
CA ALA A 272 -26.85 -5.05 1.44
C ALA A 272 -26.25 -6.44 1.08
N LEU A 273 -25.11 -6.80 1.67
CA LEU A 273 -24.47 -8.11 1.42
C LEU A 273 -25.37 -9.26 1.87
N LEU A 274 -25.92 -9.16 3.08
CA LEU A 274 -26.80 -10.19 3.64
C LEU A 274 -28.10 -10.33 2.82
N GLU A 275 -28.67 -9.23 2.35
CA GLU A 275 -29.88 -9.26 1.51
C GLU A 275 -29.63 -9.86 0.11
N ILE A 276 -28.44 -9.63 -0.45
CA ILE A 276 -28.07 -10.20 -1.77
C ILE A 276 -27.80 -11.70 -1.71
N GLU A 277 -27.26 -12.19 -0.59
CA GLU A 277 -26.82 -13.57 -0.43
C GLU A 277 -27.81 -14.47 0.35
N GLN A 278 -29.02 -13.93 0.70
CA GLN A 278 -30.16 -14.73 1.15
C GLN A 278 -30.80 -15.48 -0.03
#